data_a6073e256f4fc576048e5c2d279d90e4
#
_entry.id   a6073e256f4fc576048e5c2d279d90e4
#
_cell.length_a   1.000
_cell.length_b   1.000
_cell.length_c   1.000
_cell.angle_alpha   90.00
_cell.angle_beta   90.00
_cell.angle_gamma   90.00
#
_symmetry.space_group_name_H-M   'P 1'
#
loop_
_entity.id
_entity.type
_entity.pdbx_description
1 polymer ?
#
loop_
_entity_poly.entity_id
_entity_poly.type
_entity_poly.pdbx_seq_one_letter_code
_entity_poly.pdbx_strand_id
1 'polypeptide(L)'
;MCIYFFDIQNLYKPSSYLNSMSDTKSNLTVQNIVATASLGKEVSLTKLAKTQSNTEYNPEQFPGLVLRIKKPKSAVLVFSSGNLVCTGTKSIAQVKEVIAQVIKQLARIGVRITAKPKVNVQNIVASGSIDIDLNLNILALELQNTEYEPEQFPGLVYKLGKPNATFLLFSNGKLVCTGTKNKAELDESMVLLNKNVQEVLKRLKKENK
;
A
#
# COMPACT_ATOMS: atom_id res chain seq x y z
N MET A 1 -10.43 3.02 13.72
CA MET A 1 -9.77 2.03 12.84
C MET A 1 -10.28 2.28 11.42
N CYS A 2 -9.74 3.32 10.76
CA CYS A 2 -10.10 3.66 9.38
C CYS A 2 -9.14 2.94 8.44
N ILE A 3 -9.56 1.79 7.95
CA ILE A 3 -8.95 1.16 6.78
C ILE A 3 -9.44 1.98 5.60
N TYR A 4 -8.55 2.78 5.00
CA TYR A 4 -8.83 3.42 3.72
C TYR A 4 -9.10 2.32 2.70
N PHE A 5 -10.35 2.22 2.27
CA PHE A 5 -10.75 1.45 1.11
C PHE A 5 -10.01 2.02 -0.10
N PHE A 6 -8.88 1.43 -0.41
CA PHE A 6 -8.28 1.56 -1.73
C PHE A 6 -9.24 0.85 -2.68
N ASP A 7 -9.74 1.56 -3.67
CA ASP A 7 -10.70 1.04 -4.65
C ASP A 7 -10.05 -0.09 -5.47
N ILE A 8 -10.21 -1.32 -4.99
CA ILE A 8 -9.62 -2.55 -5.57
C ILE A 8 -10.26 -2.86 -6.93
N GLN A 9 -11.44 -2.31 -7.22
CA GLN A 9 -12.17 -2.56 -8.46
C GLN A 9 -11.46 -2.00 -9.70
N ASN A 10 -10.60 -0.99 -9.57
CA ASN A 10 -9.85 -0.42 -10.68
C ASN A 10 -8.58 -1.19 -11.09
N LEU A 11 -8.21 -2.25 -10.37
CA LEU A 11 -7.02 -3.07 -10.68
C LEU A 11 -7.32 -4.28 -11.58
N TYR A 12 -8.60 -4.56 -11.85
CA TYR A 12 -9.02 -5.68 -12.68
C TYR A 12 -9.10 -5.28 -14.15
N LYS A 13 -8.01 -5.41 -14.91
CA LYS A 13 -8.02 -5.45 -16.38
C LYS A 13 -7.43 -6.77 -16.84
N PRO A 14 -8.19 -7.63 -17.55
CA PRO A 14 -7.64 -8.84 -18.13
C PRO A 14 -6.74 -8.49 -19.32
N SER A 15 -5.50 -8.95 -19.33
CA SER A 15 -4.68 -8.98 -20.54
C SER A 15 -3.96 -10.32 -20.67
N SER A 16 -4.21 -10.97 -21.79
CA SER A 16 -3.52 -12.14 -22.31
C SER A 16 -2.05 -11.83 -22.59
N TYR A 17 -1.11 -12.70 -22.15
CA TYR A 17 0.00 -13.24 -22.93
C TYR A 17 0.88 -14.11 -22.04
N LEU A 18 1.03 -15.38 -22.47
CA LEU A 18 2.06 -16.33 -22.04
C LEU A 18 3.42 -15.94 -22.64
N ASN A 19 4.50 -15.94 -21.85
CA ASN A 19 5.75 -16.62 -22.24
C ASN A 19 6.86 -16.54 -21.19
N SER A 20 7.53 -17.70 -21.04
CA SER A 20 8.90 -17.98 -20.61
C SER A 20 9.32 -17.66 -19.16
N MET A 21 9.51 -18.77 -18.44
CA MET A 21 10.24 -18.87 -17.17
C MET A 21 11.75 -18.62 -17.40
N SER A 22 12.28 -17.52 -16.89
CA SER A 22 13.68 -17.41 -16.46
C SER A 22 13.84 -16.15 -15.60
N ASP A 23 14.52 -16.28 -14.45
CA ASP A 23 14.90 -15.27 -13.48
C ASP A 23 13.75 -14.62 -12.68
N THR A 24 13.62 -15.05 -11.42
CA THR A 24 12.71 -14.55 -10.39
C THR A 24 13.04 -13.11 -9.94
N LYS A 25 12.99 -12.15 -10.85
CA LYS A 25 12.77 -10.76 -10.46
C LYS A 25 11.31 -10.63 -10.10
N SER A 26 11.03 -10.27 -8.86
CA SER A 26 9.69 -9.96 -8.40
C SER A 26 9.09 -8.89 -9.31
N ASN A 27 8.10 -9.25 -10.15
CA ASN A 27 7.37 -8.31 -11.01
C ASN A 27 6.40 -7.43 -10.18
N LEU A 28 6.85 -6.98 -8.99
CA LEU A 28 6.07 -6.15 -8.10
C LEU A 28 6.23 -4.67 -8.46
N THR A 29 5.09 -4.04 -8.72
CA THR A 29 4.99 -2.59 -8.96
C THR A 29 4.34 -1.92 -7.75
N VAL A 30 5.02 -0.96 -7.13
CA VAL A 30 4.46 -0.17 -6.01
C VAL A 30 3.29 0.66 -6.51
N GLN A 31 2.13 0.48 -5.90
CA GLN A 31 0.89 1.19 -6.21
C GLN A 31 0.58 2.30 -5.22
N ASN A 32 0.97 2.13 -3.95
CA ASN A 32 0.77 3.14 -2.92
C ASN A 32 1.82 3.03 -1.81
N ILE A 33 2.22 4.18 -1.27
CA ILE A 33 3.01 4.28 -0.05
C ILE A 33 2.23 5.13 0.95
N VAL A 34 2.07 4.62 2.16
CA VAL A 34 1.61 5.38 3.31
C VAL A 34 2.82 5.72 4.16
N ALA A 35 3.02 7.01 4.40
CA ALA A 35 4.15 7.48 5.19
C ALA A 35 3.71 8.55 6.19
N THR A 36 4.38 8.60 7.33
CA THR A 36 4.21 9.64 8.34
C THR A 36 5.41 10.57 8.39
N ALA A 37 5.17 11.81 8.78
CA ALA A 37 6.21 12.78 9.12
C ALA A 37 5.74 13.68 10.24
N SER A 38 6.66 14.23 11.04
CA SER A 38 6.35 15.24 12.06
C SER A 38 7.04 16.55 11.72
N LEU A 39 6.27 17.63 11.77
CA LEU A 39 6.76 18.99 11.53
C LEU A 39 7.44 19.58 12.78
N GLY A 40 7.21 18.97 13.96
CA GLY A 40 7.70 19.48 15.25
C GLY A 40 7.10 20.83 15.67
N LYS A 41 5.97 21.21 15.06
CA LYS A 41 5.24 22.46 15.35
C LYS A 41 3.74 22.26 15.18
N GLU A 42 2.97 22.92 16.02
CA GLU A 42 1.52 22.94 15.92
C GLU A 42 1.03 23.71 14.68
N VAL A 43 -0.10 23.26 14.14
CA VAL A 43 -0.74 23.79 12.94
C VAL A 43 -2.19 24.18 13.25
N SER A 44 -2.56 25.43 12.96
CA SER A 44 -3.96 25.84 12.99
C SER A 44 -4.70 25.30 11.77
N LEU A 45 -5.43 24.20 11.94
CA LEU A 45 -6.17 23.54 10.85
C LEU A 45 -7.27 24.45 10.30
N THR A 46 -7.95 25.21 11.15
CA THR A 46 -8.96 26.18 10.75
C THR A 46 -8.38 27.27 9.85
N LYS A 47 -7.18 27.79 10.19
CA LYS A 47 -6.50 28.79 9.38
C LYS A 47 -6.05 28.21 8.04
N LEU A 48 -5.56 26.96 8.04
CA LEU A 48 -5.18 26.25 6.82
C LEU A 48 -6.38 26.04 5.90
N ALA A 49 -7.52 25.57 6.44
CA ALA A 49 -8.76 25.33 5.71
C ALA A 49 -9.30 26.61 5.04
N LYS A 50 -9.25 27.75 5.74
CA LYS A 50 -9.71 29.04 5.21
C LYS A 50 -8.82 29.59 4.08
N THR A 51 -7.54 29.21 4.02
CA THR A 51 -6.56 29.80 3.08
C THR A 51 -6.27 28.91 1.87
N GLN A 52 -6.68 27.63 1.90
CA GLN A 52 -6.39 26.64 0.85
C GLN A 52 -7.68 26.00 0.35
N SER A 53 -7.95 26.13 -0.96
CA SER A 53 -9.16 25.57 -1.60
C SER A 53 -9.11 24.05 -1.81
N ASN A 54 -7.93 23.43 -1.66
CA ASN A 54 -7.72 21.99 -1.83
C ASN A 54 -7.74 21.22 -0.50
N THR A 55 -8.51 21.73 0.47
CA THR A 55 -8.64 21.13 1.81
C THR A 55 -10.08 20.72 2.11
N GLU A 56 -10.20 19.65 2.90
CA GLU A 56 -11.47 19.19 3.50
C GLU A 56 -11.24 19.10 5.01
N TYR A 57 -12.03 19.83 5.80
CA TYR A 57 -11.90 19.85 7.24
C TYR A 57 -13.26 19.92 7.92
N ASN A 58 -13.61 18.86 8.62
CA ASN A 58 -14.78 18.77 9.48
C ASN A 58 -14.35 18.19 10.84
N PRO A 59 -14.05 19.04 11.85
CA PRO A 59 -13.53 18.61 13.14
C PRO A 59 -14.50 17.73 13.94
N GLU A 60 -15.82 17.80 13.68
CA GLU A 60 -16.83 16.98 14.35
C GLU A 60 -16.78 15.52 13.87
N GLN A 61 -16.37 15.29 12.62
CA GLN A 61 -16.26 13.95 12.04
C GLN A 61 -14.85 13.37 12.17
N PHE A 62 -13.82 14.19 12.00
CA PHE A 62 -12.43 13.74 11.99
C PHE A 62 -11.47 14.85 12.44
N PRO A 63 -10.53 14.56 13.39
CA PRO A 63 -9.67 15.57 13.98
C PRO A 63 -8.54 16.07 13.04
N GLY A 64 -8.37 15.49 11.86
CA GLY A 64 -7.36 15.86 10.87
C GLY A 64 -7.96 16.60 9.68
N LEU A 65 -7.17 17.47 9.07
CA LEU A 65 -7.51 18.14 7.82
C LEU A 65 -6.94 17.33 6.65
N VAL A 66 -7.77 17.03 5.65
CA VAL A 66 -7.32 16.41 4.39
C VAL A 66 -6.86 17.52 3.45
N LEU A 67 -5.60 17.45 3.01
CA LEU A 67 -5.01 18.33 2.01
C LEU A 67 -4.71 17.53 0.74
N ARG A 68 -5.35 17.88 -0.38
CA ARG A 68 -5.17 17.18 -1.65
C ARG A 68 -4.10 17.85 -2.50
N ILE A 69 -3.14 17.04 -2.98
CA ILE A 69 -2.06 17.49 -3.88
C ILE A 69 -2.34 16.95 -5.28
N LYS A 70 -2.24 17.83 -6.29
CA LYS A 70 -2.53 17.48 -7.69
C LYS A 70 -1.38 16.74 -8.36
N LYS A 71 -0.14 17.16 -8.11
CA LYS A 71 1.09 16.58 -8.71
C LYS A 71 2.19 16.50 -7.65
N PRO A 72 2.65 15.29 -7.28
CA PRO A 72 2.04 13.99 -7.61
C PRO A 72 0.66 13.86 -6.95
N LYS A 73 -0.29 13.15 -7.61
CA LYS A 73 -1.66 12.96 -7.08
C LYS A 73 -1.59 12.22 -5.75
N SER A 74 -1.96 12.91 -4.66
CA SER A 74 -1.82 12.39 -3.30
C SER A 74 -2.73 13.14 -2.33
N ALA A 75 -2.92 12.56 -1.16
CA ALA A 75 -3.62 13.19 -0.04
C ALA A 75 -2.71 13.19 1.19
N VAL A 76 -2.78 14.28 1.95
CA VAL A 76 -2.06 14.41 3.21
C VAL A 76 -3.06 14.75 4.31
N LEU A 77 -3.10 13.91 5.35
CA LEU A 77 -3.78 14.26 6.59
C LEU A 77 -2.84 15.13 7.42
N VAL A 78 -3.29 16.29 7.77
CA VAL A 78 -2.59 17.25 8.62
C VAL A 78 -3.30 17.30 9.97
N PHE A 79 -2.56 17.05 11.04
CA PHE A 79 -3.07 17.13 12.41
C PHE A 79 -2.59 18.41 13.10
N SER A 80 -3.36 18.89 14.06
CA SER A 80 -3.02 20.09 14.84
C SER A 80 -1.66 19.99 15.55
N SER A 81 -1.25 18.78 15.94
CA SER A 81 0.08 18.49 16.51
C SER A 81 1.24 18.68 15.52
N GLY A 82 0.96 18.92 14.25
CA GLY A 82 1.96 18.97 13.17
C GLY A 82 2.36 17.60 12.62
N ASN A 83 1.69 16.53 13.03
CA ASN A 83 1.89 15.23 12.41
C ASN A 83 1.19 15.17 11.05
N LEU A 84 1.84 14.49 10.12
CA LEU A 84 1.36 14.30 8.75
C LEU A 84 1.24 12.81 8.44
N VAL A 85 0.19 12.43 7.70
CA VAL A 85 0.08 11.11 7.05
C VAL A 85 -0.12 11.35 5.56
N CYS A 86 0.85 10.91 4.75
CA CYS A 86 0.84 11.03 3.29
C CYS A 86 0.46 9.70 2.65
N THR A 87 -0.43 9.73 1.66
CA THR A 87 -0.85 8.56 0.87
C THR A 87 -1.08 8.95 -0.59
N GLY A 88 -1.17 7.96 -1.49
CA GLY A 88 -1.38 8.16 -2.94
C GLY A 88 -0.08 8.27 -3.74
N THR A 89 1.08 8.21 -3.11
CA THR A 89 2.39 8.24 -3.77
C THR A 89 2.90 6.83 -4.06
N LYS A 90 3.77 6.70 -5.08
CA LYS A 90 4.36 5.41 -5.51
C LYS A 90 5.86 5.30 -5.22
N SER A 91 6.48 6.36 -4.69
CA SER A 91 7.90 6.36 -4.33
C SER A 91 8.18 7.26 -3.14
N ILE A 92 9.27 6.97 -2.40
CA ILE A 92 9.73 7.81 -1.29
C ILE A 92 10.12 9.22 -1.78
N ALA A 93 10.61 9.34 -3.00
CA ALA A 93 10.90 10.63 -3.61
C ALA A 93 9.63 11.48 -3.73
N GLN A 94 8.52 10.90 -4.22
CA GLN A 94 7.22 11.56 -4.29
C GLN A 94 6.69 11.93 -2.90
N VAL A 95 6.84 11.06 -1.89
CA VAL A 95 6.46 11.40 -0.50
C VAL A 95 7.19 12.66 -0.03
N LYS A 96 8.51 12.73 -0.24
CA LYS A 96 9.32 13.90 0.15
C LYS A 96 8.91 15.16 -0.59
N GLU A 97 8.58 15.05 -1.87
CA GLU A 97 8.08 16.15 -2.70
C GLU A 97 6.75 16.67 -2.18
N VAL A 98 5.81 15.78 -1.88
CA VAL A 98 4.49 16.11 -1.31
C VAL A 98 4.65 16.85 0.02
N ILE A 99 5.48 16.32 0.94
CA ILE A 99 5.73 16.97 2.23
C ILE A 99 6.33 18.37 2.05
N ALA A 100 7.24 18.55 1.09
CA ALA A 100 7.80 19.87 0.78
C ALA A 100 6.73 20.85 0.27
N GLN A 101 5.77 20.39 -0.53
CA GLN A 101 4.63 21.20 -0.97
C GLN A 101 3.73 21.59 0.21
N VAL A 102 3.46 20.67 1.15
CA VAL A 102 2.70 20.94 2.38
C VAL A 102 3.40 22.02 3.19
N ILE A 103 4.71 21.92 3.40
CA ILE A 103 5.51 22.92 4.14
C ILE A 103 5.39 24.30 3.49
N LYS A 104 5.45 24.40 2.15
CA LYS A 104 5.25 25.67 1.43
C LYS A 104 3.85 26.26 1.65
N GLN A 105 2.81 25.43 1.71
CA GLN A 105 1.45 25.88 2.00
C GLN A 105 1.31 26.36 3.46
N LEU A 106 1.93 25.66 4.41
CA LEU A 106 1.95 26.05 5.82
C LEU A 106 2.70 27.38 6.05
N ALA A 107 3.75 27.64 5.31
CA ALA A 107 4.47 28.92 5.37
C ALA A 107 3.57 30.13 5.04
N ARG A 108 2.57 29.95 4.15
CA ARG A 108 1.61 31.01 3.79
C ARG A 108 0.68 31.40 4.95
N ILE A 109 0.49 30.51 5.92
CA ILE A 109 -0.30 30.79 7.12
C ILE A 109 0.57 31.14 8.33
N GLY A 110 1.89 31.36 8.12
CA GLY A 110 2.83 31.78 9.14
C GLY A 110 3.53 30.64 9.89
N VAL A 111 3.27 29.37 9.52
CA VAL A 111 3.97 28.21 10.12
C VAL A 111 5.26 27.95 9.36
N ARG A 112 6.39 28.37 9.93
CA ARG A 112 7.73 28.18 9.37
C ARG A 112 8.37 26.92 9.92
N ILE A 113 8.67 25.95 9.05
CA ILE A 113 9.37 24.71 9.38
C ILE A 113 10.83 24.87 8.93
N THR A 114 11.75 24.84 9.88
CA THR A 114 13.19 25.03 9.64
C THR A 114 13.94 23.71 9.47
N ALA A 115 13.51 22.67 10.19
CA ALA A 115 14.10 21.36 10.09
C ALA A 115 13.42 20.51 8.99
N LYS A 116 14.19 19.69 8.29
CA LYS A 116 13.64 18.75 7.31
C LYS A 116 12.94 17.58 8.03
N PRO A 117 11.63 17.38 7.88
CA PRO A 117 10.93 16.31 8.58
C PRO A 117 11.47 14.93 8.21
N LYS A 118 11.62 14.07 9.23
CA LYS A 118 11.93 12.65 9.00
C LYS A 118 10.69 11.94 8.49
N VAL A 119 10.82 11.28 7.34
CA VAL A 119 9.77 10.49 6.72
C VAL A 119 9.90 9.05 7.18
N ASN A 120 8.81 8.48 7.73
CA ASN A 120 8.74 7.09 8.13
C ASN A 120 7.66 6.38 7.30
N VAL A 121 8.06 5.38 6.51
CA VAL A 121 7.11 4.55 5.76
C VAL A 121 6.37 3.65 6.74
N GLN A 122 5.05 3.64 6.64
CA GLN A 122 4.17 2.82 7.48
C GLN A 122 3.64 1.61 6.73
N ASN A 123 3.41 1.76 5.43
CA ASN A 123 2.90 0.68 4.58
C ASN A 123 3.27 0.91 3.12
N ILE A 124 3.54 -0.19 2.42
CA ILE A 124 3.69 -0.24 0.97
C ILE A 124 2.61 -1.18 0.43
N VAL A 125 1.90 -0.75 -0.60
CA VAL A 125 1.01 -1.59 -1.39
C VAL A 125 1.64 -1.78 -2.76
N ALA A 126 1.82 -3.03 -3.16
CA ALA A 126 2.36 -3.38 -4.47
C ALA A 126 1.47 -4.42 -5.15
N SER A 127 1.43 -4.41 -6.47
CA SER A 127 0.75 -5.41 -7.28
C SER A 127 1.72 -6.13 -8.19
N GLY A 128 1.41 -7.37 -8.55
CA GLY A 128 2.23 -8.19 -9.43
C GLY A 128 1.52 -9.47 -9.84
N SER A 129 2.28 -10.45 -10.30
CA SER A 129 1.77 -11.79 -10.64
C SER A 129 2.80 -12.88 -10.32
N ILE A 130 2.31 -14.13 -10.22
CA ILE A 130 3.12 -15.35 -10.12
C ILE A 130 3.21 -16.03 -11.49
N ASP A 131 2.52 -15.51 -12.51
CA ASP A 131 2.47 -16.01 -13.90
C ASP A 131 2.02 -17.48 -14.05
N ILE A 132 1.20 -17.97 -13.11
CA ILE A 132 0.53 -19.28 -13.17
C ILE A 132 -0.90 -19.16 -12.68
N ASP A 133 -1.80 -19.99 -13.21
CA ASP A 133 -3.15 -20.11 -12.65
C ASP A 133 -3.11 -20.86 -11.31
N LEU A 134 -3.88 -20.34 -10.34
CA LEU A 134 -3.93 -20.83 -8.97
C LEU A 134 -5.29 -21.45 -8.67
N ASN A 135 -5.30 -22.65 -8.12
CA ASN A 135 -6.49 -23.18 -7.46
C ASN A 135 -6.56 -22.68 -6.02
N LEU A 136 -7.36 -21.62 -5.81
CA LEU A 136 -7.44 -20.95 -4.50
C LEU A 136 -8.04 -21.84 -3.40
N ASN A 137 -8.96 -22.77 -3.75
CA ASN A 137 -9.51 -23.71 -2.79
C ASN A 137 -8.40 -24.62 -2.24
N ILE A 138 -7.54 -25.14 -3.11
CA ILE A 138 -6.43 -25.98 -2.69
C ILE A 138 -5.41 -25.17 -1.87
N LEU A 139 -5.06 -23.96 -2.31
CA LEU A 139 -4.14 -23.10 -1.56
C LEU A 139 -4.68 -22.75 -0.17
N ALA A 140 -6.00 -22.56 -0.04
CA ALA A 140 -6.64 -22.28 1.23
C ALA A 140 -6.57 -23.48 2.22
N LEU A 141 -6.56 -24.72 1.71
CA LEU A 141 -6.43 -25.93 2.52
C LEU A 141 -4.98 -26.23 2.91
N GLU A 142 -4.03 -25.96 2.01
CA GLU A 142 -2.64 -26.34 2.14
C GLU A 142 -1.75 -25.29 2.84
N LEU A 143 -2.08 -23.99 2.70
CA LEU A 143 -1.34 -22.90 3.32
C LEU A 143 -1.95 -22.55 4.69
N GLN A 144 -1.09 -22.28 5.66
CA GLN A 144 -1.53 -21.76 6.96
C GLN A 144 -1.78 -20.24 6.86
N ASN A 145 -2.64 -19.72 7.76
CA ASN A 145 -2.97 -18.29 7.86
C ASN A 145 -3.61 -17.73 6.57
N THR A 146 -4.51 -18.50 5.98
CA THR A 146 -5.33 -18.10 4.83
C THR A 146 -6.77 -17.84 5.25
N GLU A 147 -7.42 -16.92 4.53
CA GLU A 147 -8.86 -16.65 4.58
C GLU A 147 -9.38 -16.64 3.15
N TYR A 148 -10.37 -17.48 2.83
CA TYR A 148 -10.93 -17.57 1.49
C TYR A 148 -12.43 -17.83 1.53
N GLU A 149 -13.20 -16.83 1.15
CA GLU A 149 -14.66 -16.84 1.10
C GLU A 149 -15.11 -16.34 -0.29
N PRO A 150 -15.12 -17.21 -1.33
CA PRO A 150 -15.34 -16.82 -2.72
C PRO A 150 -16.68 -16.13 -2.97
N GLU A 151 -17.69 -16.40 -2.16
CA GLU A 151 -19.02 -15.77 -2.25
C GLU A 151 -18.98 -14.28 -1.83
N GLN A 152 -18.02 -13.90 -0.98
CA GLN A 152 -17.88 -12.52 -0.52
C GLN A 152 -16.78 -11.78 -1.29
N PHE A 153 -15.66 -12.46 -1.57
CA PHE A 153 -14.51 -11.87 -2.25
C PHE A 153 -13.72 -12.92 -3.04
N PRO A 154 -13.45 -12.68 -4.35
CA PRO A 154 -12.86 -13.67 -5.24
C PRO A 154 -11.36 -13.92 -5.03
N GLY A 155 -10.72 -13.26 -4.08
CA GLY A 155 -9.31 -13.39 -3.77
C GLY A 155 -9.07 -14.11 -2.45
N LEU A 156 -8.01 -14.94 -2.40
CA LEU A 156 -7.53 -15.57 -1.19
C LEU A 156 -6.61 -14.58 -0.44
N VAL A 157 -6.90 -14.34 0.82
CA VAL A 157 -6.03 -13.58 1.74
C VAL A 157 -5.03 -14.56 2.33
N TYR A 158 -3.74 -14.28 2.16
CA TYR A 158 -2.65 -15.07 2.74
C TYR A 158 -1.73 -14.17 3.57
N LYS A 159 -1.59 -14.47 4.87
CA LYS A 159 -0.80 -13.68 5.81
C LYS A 159 0.53 -14.36 6.10
N LEU A 160 1.64 -13.69 5.76
CA LEU A 160 2.98 -14.09 6.20
C LEU A 160 3.26 -13.57 7.62
N GLY A 161 3.92 -14.39 8.43
CA GLY A 161 4.32 -13.97 9.77
C GLY A 161 5.54 -13.05 9.78
N LYS A 162 6.60 -13.43 9.06
CA LYS A 162 7.84 -12.66 8.89
C LYS A 162 8.40 -12.89 7.48
N PRO A 163 8.66 -11.82 6.69
CA PRO A 163 8.27 -10.42 6.95
C PRO A 163 6.76 -10.25 7.14
N ASN A 164 6.34 -9.20 7.82
CA ASN A 164 4.91 -8.92 8.03
C ASN A 164 4.29 -8.45 6.71
N ALA A 165 3.74 -9.38 5.94
CA ALA A 165 3.11 -9.10 4.67
C ALA A 165 1.78 -9.88 4.54
N THR A 166 0.81 -9.26 3.90
CA THR A 166 -0.45 -9.88 3.53
C THR A 166 -0.58 -9.85 2.01
N PHE A 167 -0.88 -11.01 1.43
CA PHE A 167 -1.13 -11.16 0.01
C PHE A 167 -2.62 -11.35 -0.24
N LEU A 168 -3.14 -10.69 -1.27
CA LEU A 168 -4.38 -11.05 -1.93
C LEU A 168 -4.01 -11.79 -3.20
N LEU A 169 -4.36 -13.07 -3.31
CA LEU A 169 -4.07 -13.93 -4.44
C LEU A 169 -5.34 -14.16 -5.25
N PHE A 170 -5.22 -14.06 -6.57
CA PHE A 170 -6.33 -14.32 -7.48
C PHE A 170 -6.05 -15.56 -8.34
N SER A 171 -7.10 -16.24 -8.81
CA SER A 171 -7.00 -17.48 -9.59
C SER A 171 -6.12 -17.35 -10.83
N ASN A 172 -6.08 -16.17 -11.46
CA ASN A 172 -5.23 -15.87 -12.62
C ASN A 172 -3.77 -15.56 -12.27
N GLY A 173 -3.31 -15.87 -11.04
CA GLY A 173 -1.95 -15.61 -10.58
C GLY A 173 -1.65 -14.16 -10.24
N LYS A 174 -2.55 -13.21 -10.47
CA LYS A 174 -2.37 -11.81 -10.04
C LYS A 174 -2.40 -11.71 -8.52
N LEU A 175 -1.69 -10.73 -7.99
CA LEU A 175 -1.61 -10.53 -6.55
C LEU A 175 -1.47 -9.05 -6.17
N VAL A 176 -1.86 -8.78 -4.93
CA VAL A 176 -1.57 -7.53 -4.22
C VAL A 176 -0.86 -7.87 -2.92
N CYS A 177 0.25 -7.20 -2.64
CA CYS A 177 0.99 -7.31 -1.39
C CYS A 177 0.86 -6.03 -0.57
N THR A 178 0.64 -6.16 0.72
CA THR A 178 0.56 -5.03 1.68
C THR A 178 1.19 -5.42 3.02
N GLY A 179 1.46 -4.45 3.91
CA GLY A 179 1.99 -4.69 5.26
C GLY A 179 3.50 -4.44 5.38
N THR A 180 4.24 -4.43 4.28
CA THR A 180 5.68 -4.16 4.27
C THR A 180 5.98 -2.66 4.38
N LYS A 181 7.18 -2.31 4.88
CA LYS A 181 7.58 -0.91 5.10
C LYS A 181 8.77 -0.48 4.23
N ASN A 182 9.44 -1.42 3.58
CA ASN A 182 10.56 -1.13 2.70
C ASN A 182 10.63 -2.17 1.56
N LYS A 183 11.48 -1.86 0.57
CA LYS A 183 11.61 -2.71 -0.62
C LYS A 183 12.20 -4.08 -0.28
N ALA A 184 13.13 -4.17 0.66
CA ALA A 184 13.75 -5.45 1.04
C ALA A 184 12.71 -6.41 1.63
N GLU A 185 11.87 -5.94 2.55
CA GLU A 185 10.75 -6.73 3.10
C GLU A 185 9.76 -7.16 2.00
N LEU A 186 9.46 -6.26 1.05
CA LEU A 186 8.57 -6.55 -0.06
C LEU A 186 9.14 -7.67 -0.97
N ASP A 187 10.41 -7.56 -1.35
CA ASP A 187 11.10 -8.55 -2.20
C ASP A 187 11.23 -9.90 -1.49
N GLU A 188 11.60 -9.91 -0.20
CA GLU A 188 11.68 -11.12 0.63
C GLU A 188 10.31 -11.81 0.78
N SER A 189 9.24 -11.02 0.99
CA SER A 189 7.88 -11.55 1.07
C SER A 189 7.47 -12.26 -0.21
N MET A 190 7.83 -11.73 -1.38
CA MET A 190 7.54 -12.33 -2.67
C MET A 190 8.30 -13.65 -2.89
N VAL A 191 9.56 -13.70 -2.47
CA VAL A 191 10.36 -14.94 -2.52
C VAL A 191 9.71 -16.04 -1.67
N LEU A 192 9.28 -15.71 -0.44
CA LEU A 192 8.61 -16.64 0.46
C LEU A 192 7.26 -17.09 -0.09
N LEU A 193 6.46 -16.17 -0.64
CA LEU A 193 5.20 -16.53 -1.28
C LEU A 193 5.43 -17.55 -2.40
N ASN A 194 6.35 -17.25 -3.33
CA ASN A 194 6.66 -18.14 -4.44
C ASN A 194 7.11 -19.52 -3.95
N LYS A 195 7.99 -19.57 -2.93
CA LYS A 195 8.44 -20.82 -2.33
C LYS A 195 7.27 -21.64 -1.79
N ASN A 196 6.41 -21.03 -0.97
CA ASN A 196 5.28 -21.71 -0.34
C ASN A 196 4.27 -22.23 -1.37
N VAL A 197 3.93 -21.43 -2.36
CA VAL A 197 3.05 -21.86 -3.47
C VAL A 197 3.67 -23.01 -4.26
N GLN A 198 4.96 -22.94 -4.60
CA GLN A 198 5.64 -24.02 -5.32
C GLN A 198 5.73 -25.32 -4.51
N GLU A 199 5.87 -25.25 -3.20
CA GLU A 199 5.87 -26.43 -2.33
C GLU A 199 4.51 -27.12 -2.34
N VAL A 200 3.41 -26.38 -2.30
CA VAL A 200 2.04 -26.93 -2.44
C VAL A 200 1.90 -27.61 -3.81
N LEU A 201 2.24 -26.94 -4.88
CA LEU A 201 2.11 -27.49 -6.24
C LEU A 201 2.95 -28.76 -6.45
N LYS A 202 4.14 -28.85 -5.84
CA LYS A 202 5.00 -30.05 -5.90
C LYS A 202 4.39 -31.21 -5.15
N ARG A 203 3.76 -31.00 -3.98
CA ARG A 203 3.06 -32.05 -3.20
C ARG A 203 1.93 -32.66 -4.00
N LEU A 204 1.05 -31.82 -4.54
CA LEU A 204 -0.09 -32.24 -5.37
C LEU A 204 0.33 -33.06 -6.60
N LYS A 205 1.45 -32.71 -7.26
CA LYS A 205 1.98 -33.51 -8.40
C LYS A 205 2.51 -34.89 -8.00
N LYS A 206 2.91 -35.06 -6.73
CA LYS A 206 3.38 -36.38 -6.23
C LYS A 206 2.23 -37.29 -5.83
N GLU A 207 1.15 -36.72 -5.32
CA GLU A 207 -0.05 -37.46 -4.89
C GLU A 207 -0.90 -37.96 -6.07
N ASN A 208 -0.75 -37.33 -7.24
CA ASN A 208 -1.44 -37.69 -8.48
C ASN A 208 -0.62 -38.64 -9.40
N LYS A 209 0.51 -39.18 -8.90
CA LYS A 209 1.32 -40.24 -9.57
C LYS A 209 1.23 -41.56 -8.83
#